data_38f4fc4419dd867031a248e1b867b43a
#
_entry.id   38f4fc4419dd867031a248e1b867b43a
#
_cell.length_a   1.000
_cell.length_b   1.000
_cell.length_c   1.000
_cell.angle_alpha   90.00
_cell.angle_beta   90.00
_cell.angle_gamma   90.00
#
_symmetry.space_group_name_H-M   'P 1'
#
loop_
_entity.id
_entity.type
_entity.pdbx_description
1 polymer ?
#
loop_
_entity_poly.entity_id
_entity_poly.type
_entity_poly.pdbx_seq_one_letter_code
_entity_poly.pdbx_strand_id
1 'polypeptide(L)'
;MAVKRTGQMSLAEALLGGRAAAGSSPLDRLASLVKWYRFDKLLAGLRDGGAGRLAWPPRMMFKALLLQSLYGLSDRELEEALADRLSFRRFAELGLEEAVPDHTVLNRFRNRLIAQGLLDKLFAELDRQLERAGVMLKHGAMLDATLIEAAAAPRSRGRPSHDPEAEFGGKGGSTFGYKAHVAVDAGSGLIRTVITTPANVGDTTVADALLRGDETVVMADAAYDSKARRARLAAEGKKPRIMRRPNRHHPKLPPRLQRYNGLIARRRAAVETTFATLKNRMKLTRIRYIGLAKASAQILLAAMAFNMRRWAALTG
;
A
#
# COMPACT_ATOMS: atom_id res chain seq x y z
N MET A 1 -5.67 -7.19 30.87
CA MET A 1 -5.24 -8.40 30.15
C MET A 1 -3.75 -8.40 29.94
N ALA A 2 -3.10 -9.52 30.19
CA ALA A 2 -1.67 -9.64 30.04
C ALA A 2 -1.30 -9.79 28.54
N VAL A 3 -0.44 -8.91 28.07
CA VAL A 3 0.19 -8.97 26.74
C VAL A 3 1.61 -9.48 26.94
N LYS A 4 2.11 -10.28 26.01
CA LYS A 4 3.51 -10.69 26.02
C LYS A 4 4.40 -9.45 26.06
N ARG A 5 5.38 -9.46 26.92
CA ARG A 5 6.47 -8.47 26.85
C ARG A 5 7.42 -8.91 25.74
N THR A 6 7.68 -8.04 24.78
CA THR A 6 8.63 -8.28 23.68
C THR A 6 9.71 -7.22 23.70
N GLY A 7 10.86 -7.52 23.06
CA GLY A 7 11.98 -6.58 22.96
C GLY A 7 12.81 -6.47 24.25
N GLN A 8 12.77 -7.47 25.14
CA GLN A 8 13.70 -7.53 26.27
C GLN A 8 15.09 -7.86 25.73
N MET A 9 16.04 -6.97 25.99
CA MET A 9 17.43 -7.14 25.57
C MET A 9 18.07 -8.25 26.43
N SER A 10 18.50 -9.35 25.81
CA SER A 10 19.27 -10.38 26.48
C SER A 10 20.74 -9.95 26.67
N LEU A 11 21.47 -10.60 27.56
CA LEU A 11 22.90 -10.36 27.74
C LEU A 11 23.68 -10.59 26.42
N ALA A 12 23.24 -11.57 25.64
CA ALA A 12 23.80 -11.85 24.31
C ALA A 12 23.54 -10.69 23.31
N GLU A 13 22.35 -10.07 23.35
CA GLU A 13 22.05 -8.88 22.55
C GLU A 13 22.89 -7.68 22.97
N ALA A 14 23.11 -7.47 24.25
CA ALA A 14 23.97 -6.39 24.73
C ALA A 14 25.42 -6.57 24.27
N LEU A 15 25.93 -7.79 24.24
CA LEU A 15 27.27 -8.13 23.74
C LEU A 15 27.39 -8.06 22.22
N LEU A 16 26.36 -8.45 21.49
CA LEU A 16 26.31 -8.40 20.02
C LEU A 16 25.95 -6.98 19.51
N GLY A 17 25.18 -6.22 20.29
CA GLY A 17 24.74 -4.86 19.95
C GLY A 17 25.89 -3.85 19.83
N GLY A 18 27.02 -4.11 20.48
CA GLY A 18 28.24 -3.31 20.31
C GLY A 18 28.96 -3.53 18.95
N ARG A 19 28.63 -4.62 18.23
CA ARG A 19 29.25 -4.95 16.92
C ARG A 19 28.37 -4.68 15.72
N ALA A 20 27.06 -4.69 15.87
CA ALA A 20 26.14 -4.29 14.82
C ALA A 20 25.77 -2.81 15.07
N ALA A 21 26.47 -1.90 14.42
CA ALA A 21 26.19 -0.47 14.54
C ALA A 21 24.68 -0.22 14.40
N ALA A 22 24.01 0.15 15.47
CA ALA A 22 22.61 0.56 15.45
C ALA A 22 22.50 1.71 14.45
N GLY A 23 21.59 1.59 13.47
CA GLY A 23 21.35 2.62 12.46
C GLY A 23 21.93 2.35 11.07
N SER A 24 22.62 1.22 10.83
CA SER A 24 23.21 0.91 9.52
C SER A 24 22.27 0.21 8.55
N SER A 25 21.17 -0.40 8.99
CA SER A 25 20.26 -1.11 8.09
C SER A 25 19.12 -0.23 7.58
N PRO A 26 18.64 -0.45 6.34
CA PRO A 26 17.46 0.26 5.82
C PRO A 26 16.21 0.13 6.73
N LEU A 27 16.06 -1.00 7.44
CA LEU A 27 14.96 -1.22 8.38
C LEU A 27 15.11 -0.38 9.65
N ASP A 28 16.33 -0.22 10.18
CA ASP A 28 16.58 0.62 11.36
C ASP A 28 16.23 2.08 11.06
N ARG A 29 16.56 2.53 9.85
CA ARG A 29 16.15 3.86 9.37
C ARG A 29 14.63 4.00 9.30
N LEU A 30 13.92 3.02 8.72
CA LEU A 30 12.44 3.03 8.71
C LEU A 30 11.88 3.03 10.13
N ALA A 31 12.47 2.26 11.04
CA ALA A 31 12.05 2.21 12.44
C ALA A 31 12.19 3.56 13.15
N SER A 32 13.24 4.33 12.86
CA SER A 32 13.49 5.63 13.48
C SER A 32 12.63 6.78 12.93
N LEU A 33 12.30 6.74 11.64
CA LEU A 33 11.48 7.78 11.00
C LEU A 33 10.03 7.79 11.50
N VAL A 34 9.47 6.60 11.72
CA VAL A 34 8.05 6.43 12.04
C VAL A 34 7.81 6.60 13.54
N LYS A 35 6.84 7.42 13.90
CA LYS A 35 6.40 7.61 15.32
C LYS A 35 5.42 6.50 15.70
N TRP A 36 5.95 5.31 16.03
CA TRP A 36 5.17 4.09 16.29
C TRP A 36 4.14 4.22 17.41
N TYR A 37 4.42 5.01 18.45
CA TYR A 37 3.49 5.22 19.58
C TYR A 37 2.13 5.83 19.14
N ARG A 38 2.08 6.49 17.97
CA ARG A 38 0.82 7.02 17.44
C ARG A 38 -0.10 5.93 16.94
N PHE A 39 0.46 4.82 16.50
CA PHE A 39 -0.31 3.65 16.09
C PHE A 39 -0.87 2.88 17.29
N ASP A 40 -0.25 2.95 18.47
CA ASP A 40 -0.69 2.23 19.67
C ASP A 40 -2.12 2.55 20.06
N LYS A 41 -2.53 3.83 19.96
CA LYS A 41 -3.90 4.26 20.24
C LYS A 41 -4.92 3.62 19.31
N LEU A 42 -4.57 3.49 18.02
CA LEU A 42 -5.43 2.88 17.01
C LEU A 42 -5.51 1.35 17.18
N LEU A 43 -4.44 0.75 17.64
CA LEU A 43 -4.30 -0.70 17.81
C LEU A 43 -4.77 -1.19 19.20
N ALA A 44 -5.07 -0.28 20.13
CA ALA A 44 -5.39 -0.63 21.52
C ALA A 44 -6.61 -1.55 21.63
N GLY A 45 -7.61 -1.41 20.75
CA GLY A 45 -8.81 -2.25 20.71
C GLY A 45 -8.61 -3.68 20.20
N LEU A 46 -7.41 -3.99 19.67
CA LEU A 46 -7.10 -5.33 19.13
C LEU A 46 -6.56 -6.31 20.19
N ARG A 47 -6.59 -5.93 21.45
CA ARG A 47 -6.19 -6.82 22.54
C ARG A 47 -7.19 -7.96 22.67
N ASP A 48 -6.68 -9.21 22.68
CA ASP A 48 -7.52 -10.38 22.88
C ASP A 48 -8.16 -10.38 24.27
N GLY A 49 -9.48 -10.45 24.29
CA GLY A 49 -10.30 -10.46 25.50
C GLY A 49 -10.54 -11.85 26.10
N GLY A 50 -9.82 -12.91 25.63
CA GLY A 50 -10.04 -14.29 26.09
C GLY A 50 -9.15 -14.71 27.26
N ALA A 51 -9.64 -15.63 28.08
CA ALA A 51 -8.81 -16.43 28.98
C ALA A 51 -7.93 -17.35 28.11
N GLY A 52 -6.62 -17.37 28.36
CA GLY A 52 -5.70 -18.25 27.63
C GLY A 52 -4.32 -17.65 27.42
N ARG A 53 -3.67 -18.06 26.34
CA ARG A 53 -2.30 -17.68 25.99
C ARG A 53 -2.17 -16.15 25.83
N LEU A 54 -1.10 -15.56 26.36
CA LEU A 54 -0.80 -14.13 26.25
C LEU A 54 -0.82 -13.67 24.78
N ALA A 55 -1.54 -12.59 24.52
CA ALA A 55 -1.62 -12.00 23.19
C ALA A 55 -0.30 -11.35 22.77
N TRP A 56 0.01 -11.38 21.49
CA TRP A 56 1.13 -10.64 20.93
C TRP A 56 0.85 -9.12 20.94
N PRO A 57 1.88 -8.27 21.17
CA PRO A 57 1.71 -6.83 21.11
C PRO A 57 1.20 -6.39 19.74
N PRO A 58 0.08 -5.65 19.65
CA PRO A 58 -0.49 -5.28 18.36
C PRO A 58 0.45 -4.46 17.47
N ARG A 59 1.30 -3.60 18.05
CA ARG A 59 2.33 -2.83 17.32
C ARG A 59 3.35 -3.76 16.67
N MET A 60 3.85 -4.75 17.40
CA MET A 60 4.77 -5.76 16.88
C MET A 60 4.15 -6.51 15.69
N MET A 61 2.90 -6.96 15.85
CA MET A 61 2.16 -7.65 14.78
C MET A 61 1.94 -6.77 13.55
N PHE A 62 1.63 -5.49 13.74
CA PHE A 62 1.50 -4.53 12.64
C PHE A 62 2.84 -4.32 11.91
N LYS A 63 3.95 -4.17 12.65
CA LYS A 63 5.29 -4.10 12.07
C LYS A 63 5.64 -5.37 11.27
N ALA A 64 5.28 -6.54 11.77
CA ALA A 64 5.46 -7.80 11.04
C ALA A 64 4.69 -7.82 9.70
N LEU A 65 3.43 -7.35 9.66
CA LEU A 65 2.68 -7.22 8.40
C LEU A 65 3.28 -6.19 7.43
N LEU A 66 3.90 -5.14 7.93
CA LEU A 66 4.65 -4.18 7.09
C LEU A 66 5.91 -4.82 6.51
N LEU A 67 6.66 -5.63 7.28
CA LEU A 67 7.78 -6.44 6.78
C LEU A 67 7.31 -7.40 5.69
N GLN A 68 6.19 -8.08 5.91
CA GLN A 68 5.58 -8.94 4.91
C GLN A 68 5.39 -8.21 3.58
N SER A 69 4.84 -7.00 3.63
CA SER A 69 4.59 -6.18 2.45
C SER A 69 5.87 -5.64 1.81
N LEU A 70 6.84 -5.18 2.62
CA LEU A 70 8.14 -4.66 2.14
C LEU A 70 8.93 -5.69 1.33
N TYR A 71 8.87 -6.96 1.75
CA TYR A 71 9.64 -8.05 1.16
C TYR A 71 8.80 -9.01 0.30
N GLY A 72 7.50 -8.79 0.21
CA GLY A 72 6.58 -9.60 -0.61
C GLY A 72 6.46 -11.04 -0.14
N LEU A 73 6.49 -11.28 1.19
CA LEU A 73 6.48 -12.60 1.79
C LEU A 73 5.05 -13.15 1.97
N SER A 74 4.91 -14.47 1.92
CA SER A 74 3.74 -15.18 2.43
C SER A 74 3.70 -15.17 3.97
N ASP A 75 2.61 -15.66 4.57
CA ASP A 75 2.51 -15.72 6.04
C ASP A 75 3.55 -16.70 6.63
N ARG A 76 3.82 -17.82 5.96
CA ARG A 76 4.85 -18.80 6.39
C ARG A 76 6.26 -18.25 6.21
N GLU A 77 6.57 -17.66 5.05
CA GLU A 77 7.87 -17.02 4.84
C GLU A 77 8.12 -15.87 5.82
N LEU A 78 7.07 -15.15 6.27
CA LEU A 78 7.22 -14.13 7.30
C LEU A 78 7.54 -14.74 8.67
N GLU A 79 6.87 -15.83 9.05
CA GLU A 79 7.17 -16.59 10.28
C GLU A 79 8.64 -17.04 10.28
N GLU A 80 9.09 -17.69 9.20
CA GLU A 80 10.48 -18.14 9.03
C GLU A 80 11.46 -16.94 9.06
N ALA A 81 11.16 -15.86 8.35
CA ALA A 81 12.02 -14.67 8.32
C ALA A 81 12.11 -13.95 9.68
N LEU A 82 11.04 -13.97 10.50
CA LEU A 82 11.07 -13.45 11.86
C LEU A 82 11.89 -14.36 12.79
N ALA A 83 11.93 -15.67 12.55
CA ALA A 83 12.75 -16.60 13.30
C ALA A 83 14.25 -16.43 12.98
N ASP A 84 14.59 -16.25 11.71
CA ASP A 84 15.96 -16.32 11.18
C ASP A 84 16.68 -14.96 11.13
N ARG A 85 15.97 -13.87 10.79
CA ARG A 85 16.59 -12.58 10.47
C ARG A 85 16.62 -11.62 11.65
N LEU A 86 17.80 -11.32 12.16
CA LEU A 86 18.00 -10.35 13.25
C LEU A 86 17.44 -8.96 12.93
N SER A 87 17.57 -8.49 11.69
CA SER A 87 17.04 -7.20 11.26
C SER A 87 15.50 -7.14 11.31
N PHE A 88 14.83 -8.27 11.04
CA PHE A 88 13.38 -8.38 11.13
C PHE A 88 12.93 -8.37 12.58
N ARG A 89 13.63 -9.12 13.44
CA ARG A 89 13.35 -9.15 14.89
C ARG A 89 13.49 -7.76 15.49
N ARG A 90 14.60 -7.05 15.22
CA ARG A 90 14.79 -5.66 15.67
C ARG A 90 13.68 -4.73 15.19
N PHE A 91 13.36 -4.77 13.88
CA PHE A 91 12.29 -3.93 13.35
C PHE A 91 10.94 -4.24 14.01
N ALA A 92 10.63 -5.51 14.25
CA ALA A 92 9.39 -5.96 14.89
C ALA A 92 9.39 -5.82 16.42
N GLU A 93 10.49 -5.38 17.04
CA GLU A 93 10.64 -5.29 18.50
C GLU A 93 10.53 -6.68 19.18
N LEU A 94 11.20 -7.68 18.61
CA LEU A 94 11.33 -9.03 19.14
C LEU A 94 12.77 -9.27 19.62
N GLY A 95 12.93 -9.74 20.86
CA GLY A 95 14.21 -10.17 21.41
C GLY A 95 14.72 -11.47 20.75
N LEU A 96 16.02 -11.75 20.86
CA LEU A 96 16.66 -12.91 20.20
C LEU A 96 16.08 -14.26 20.64
N GLU A 97 15.79 -14.40 21.93
CA GLU A 97 15.31 -15.64 22.53
C GLU A 97 13.78 -15.75 22.55
N GLU A 98 13.09 -14.69 22.13
CA GLU A 98 11.63 -14.68 22.12
C GLU A 98 11.08 -15.55 20.99
N ALA A 99 9.99 -16.27 21.26
CA ALA A 99 9.23 -16.96 20.22
C ALA A 99 8.72 -15.96 19.16
N VAL A 100 8.43 -16.43 17.97
CA VAL A 100 7.80 -15.64 16.91
C VAL A 100 6.32 -16.01 16.77
N PRO A 101 5.47 -15.09 16.25
CA PRO A 101 4.08 -15.42 15.93
C PRO A 101 4.05 -16.37 14.73
N ASP A 102 3.29 -17.44 14.82
CA ASP A 102 3.04 -18.36 13.72
C ASP A 102 2.14 -17.72 12.64
N HIS A 103 2.15 -18.30 11.44
CA HIS A 103 1.37 -17.82 10.30
C HIS A 103 -0.14 -17.73 10.57
N THR A 104 -0.68 -18.60 11.44
CA THR A 104 -2.10 -18.58 11.82
C THR A 104 -2.42 -17.35 12.67
N VAL A 105 -1.55 -17.01 13.61
CA VAL A 105 -1.68 -15.81 14.44
C VAL A 105 -1.55 -14.55 13.59
N LEU A 106 -0.61 -14.50 12.65
CA LEU A 106 -0.46 -13.40 11.69
C LEU A 106 -1.74 -13.20 10.85
N ASN A 107 -2.30 -14.30 10.34
CA ASN A 107 -3.56 -14.26 9.59
C ASN A 107 -4.74 -13.79 10.44
N ARG A 108 -4.90 -14.29 11.67
CA ARG A 108 -5.95 -13.83 12.59
C ARG A 108 -5.84 -12.36 12.91
N PHE A 109 -4.65 -11.86 13.16
CA PHE A 109 -4.42 -10.44 13.43
C PHE A 109 -4.80 -9.57 12.23
N ARG A 110 -4.40 -9.94 11.00
CA ARG A 110 -4.80 -9.26 9.77
C ARG A 110 -6.32 -9.23 9.60
N ASN A 111 -6.98 -10.36 9.81
CA ASN A 111 -8.44 -10.43 9.70
C ASN A 111 -9.15 -9.53 10.72
N ARG A 112 -8.60 -9.34 11.92
CA ARG A 112 -9.15 -8.38 12.89
C ARG A 112 -8.95 -6.93 12.46
N LEU A 113 -7.78 -6.58 11.92
CA LEU A 113 -7.57 -5.25 11.35
C LEU A 113 -8.62 -4.93 10.28
N ILE A 114 -8.92 -5.92 9.42
CA ILE A 114 -9.95 -5.80 8.38
C ILE A 114 -11.34 -5.64 9.00
N ALA A 115 -11.72 -6.55 9.89
CA ALA A 115 -13.04 -6.57 10.52
C ALA A 115 -13.38 -5.29 11.31
N GLN A 116 -12.37 -4.64 11.89
CA GLN A 116 -12.52 -3.39 12.63
C GLN A 116 -12.29 -2.13 11.79
N GLY A 117 -12.05 -2.25 10.48
CA GLY A 117 -11.80 -1.12 9.58
C GLY A 117 -10.61 -0.26 10.01
N LEU A 118 -9.57 -0.88 10.60
CA LEU A 118 -8.43 -0.14 11.16
C LEU A 118 -7.38 0.23 10.12
N LEU A 119 -7.30 -0.48 9.00
CA LEU A 119 -6.25 -0.28 8.01
C LEU A 119 -6.26 1.14 7.41
N ASP A 120 -7.44 1.68 7.11
CA ASP A 120 -7.59 3.05 6.61
C ASP A 120 -7.15 4.07 7.67
N LYS A 121 -7.46 3.83 8.94
CA LYS A 121 -7.03 4.68 10.05
C LYS A 121 -5.50 4.65 10.24
N LEU A 122 -4.89 3.48 10.08
CA LEU A 122 -3.44 3.30 10.15
C LEU A 122 -2.76 3.98 8.94
N PHE A 123 -3.33 3.86 7.75
CA PHE A 123 -2.84 4.57 6.57
C PHE A 123 -2.93 6.08 6.76
N ALA A 124 -4.06 6.60 7.24
CA ALA A 124 -4.24 8.02 7.53
C ALA A 124 -3.29 8.54 8.62
N GLU A 125 -2.91 7.72 9.61
CA GLU A 125 -1.89 8.12 10.60
C GLU A 125 -0.51 8.22 9.98
N LEU A 126 -0.12 7.25 9.14
CA LEU A 126 1.15 7.34 8.41
C LEU A 126 1.18 8.59 7.52
N ASP A 127 0.10 8.86 6.82
CA ASP A 127 -0.07 10.02 5.95
C ASP A 127 0.14 11.34 6.71
N ARG A 128 -0.48 11.47 7.89
CA ARG A 128 -0.26 12.63 8.78
C ARG A 128 1.20 12.79 9.22
N GLN A 129 1.91 11.68 9.42
CA GLN A 129 3.34 11.74 9.75
C GLN A 129 4.18 12.22 8.56
N LEU A 130 3.86 11.75 7.34
CA LEU A 130 4.51 12.20 6.11
C LEU A 130 4.27 13.69 5.83
N GLU A 131 3.06 14.17 6.08
CA GLU A 131 2.74 15.59 5.98
C GLU A 131 3.53 16.45 6.99
N ARG A 132 3.57 16.02 8.26
CA ARG A 132 4.34 16.72 9.31
C ARG A 132 5.83 16.71 9.07
N ALA A 133 6.34 15.69 8.40
CA ALA A 133 7.73 15.61 7.98
C ALA A 133 8.04 16.47 6.74
N GLY A 134 7.02 17.10 6.14
CA GLY A 134 7.18 17.94 4.95
C GLY A 134 7.52 17.18 3.67
N VAL A 135 7.43 15.85 3.69
CA VAL A 135 7.78 15.05 2.50
C VAL A 135 6.60 14.87 1.53
N MET A 136 5.37 15.10 1.98
CA MET A 136 4.19 15.15 1.12
C MET A 136 3.96 16.58 0.66
N LEU A 137 4.21 16.83 -0.63
CA LEU A 137 4.27 18.20 -1.16
C LEU A 137 2.91 18.79 -1.54
N LYS A 138 1.90 17.96 -1.78
CA LYS A 138 0.51 18.38 -2.14
C LYS A 138 0.40 19.30 -3.38
N HIS A 139 1.41 19.30 -4.23
CA HIS A 139 1.42 20.13 -5.45
C HIS A 139 0.44 19.61 -6.51
N GLY A 140 0.04 18.36 -6.42
CA GLY A 140 -0.91 17.74 -7.33
C GLY A 140 -1.03 16.24 -7.11
N ALA A 141 -2.01 15.64 -7.75
CA ALA A 141 -2.21 14.19 -7.75
C ALA A 141 -2.07 13.61 -9.16
N MET A 142 -1.38 12.50 -9.25
CA MET A 142 -1.32 11.66 -10.45
C MET A 142 -2.20 10.43 -10.23
N LEU A 143 -3.25 10.29 -11.05
CA LEU A 143 -4.17 9.17 -10.99
C LEU A 143 -3.73 8.08 -11.95
N ASP A 144 -3.72 6.85 -11.46
CA ASP A 144 -3.45 5.67 -12.27
C ASP A 144 -4.03 4.41 -11.61
N ALA A 145 -4.04 3.29 -12.36
CA ALA A 145 -4.51 2.02 -11.86
C ALA A 145 -3.64 0.87 -12.37
N THR A 146 -3.58 -0.20 -11.57
CA THR A 146 -2.87 -1.41 -11.96
C THR A 146 -3.67 -2.66 -11.62
N LEU A 147 -3.61 -3.65 -12.52
CA LEU A 147 -4.22 -4.96 -12.32
C LEU A 147 -3.30 -5.83 -11.46
N ILE A 148 -3.92 -6.63 -10.59
CA ILE A 148 -3.28 -7.56 -9.67
C ILE A 148 -4.06 -8.88 -9.76
N GLU A 149 -3.38 -9.98 -10.03
CA GLU A 149 -4.01 -11.30 -10.16
C GLU A 149 -4.65 -11.76 -8.85
N ALA A 150 -5.76 -12.48 -8.93
CA ALA A 150 -6.38 -13.13 -7.78
C ALA A 150 -5.55 -14.32 -7.29
N ALA A 151 -5.75 -14.71 -6.02
CA ALA A 151 -5.20 -15.94 -5.46
C ALA A 151 -5.83 -17.17 -6.09
N ALA A 152 -7.13 -17.12 -6.33
CA ALA A 152 -7.91 -18.22 -6.90
C ALA A 152 -7.83 -18.22 -8.43
N ALA A 153 -7.99 -19.41 -9.01
CA ALA A 153 -8.18 -19.57 -10.44
C ALA A 153 -9.54 -18.98 -10.89
N PRO A 154 -9.62 -18.46 -12.14
CA PRO A 154 -10.88 -17.99 -12.68
C PRO A 154 -11.91 -19.12 -12.80
N ARG A 155 -13.18 -18.75 -12.93
CA ARG A 155 -14.26 -19.68 -13.24
C ARG A 155 -13.97 -20.42 -14.56
N SER A 156 -14.26 -21.70 -14.59
CA SER A 156 -14.22 -22.55 -15.80
C SER A 156 -15.58 -23.22 -16.00
N ARG A 157 -15.79 -23.89 -17.16
CA ARG A 157 -17.05 -24.60 -17.46
C ARG A 157 -17.45 -25.49 -16.29
N GLY A 158 -18.60 -25.21 -15.67
CA GLY A 158 -19.17 -26.00 -14.58
C GLY A 158 -18.51 -25.86 -13.21
N ARG A 159 -17.50 -24.96 -13.05
CA ARG A 159 -16.85 -24.70 -11.76
C ARG A 159 -16.74 -23.20 -11.49
N PRO A 160 -17.44 -22.66 -10.46
CA PRO A 160 -17.27 -21.28 -10.04
C PRO A 160 -15.85 -21.04 -9.50
N SER A 161 -15.39 -19.81 -9.54
CA SER A 161 -14.14 -19.43 -8.85
C SER A 161 -14.33 -19.53 -7.34
N HIS A 162 -13.27 -19.90 -6.62
CA HIS A 162 -13.23 -19.79 -5.15
C HIS A 162 -13.18 -18.33 -4.66
N ASP A 163 -12.94 -17.38 -5.56
CA ASP A 163 -12.98 -15.94 -5.28
C ASP A 163 -14.11 -15.31 -6.10
N PRO A 164 -15.32 -15.19 -5.54
CA PRO A 164 -16.49 -14.68 -6.26
C PRO A 164 -16.44 -13.16 -6.49
N GLU A 165 -15.57 -12.44 -5.79
CA GLU A 165 -15.43 -10.99 -5.91
C GLU A 165 -14.32 -10.57 -6.89
N ALA A 166 -13.49 -11.53 -7.35
CA ALA A 166 -12.52 -11.29 -8.40
C ALA A 166 -13.18 -11.34 -9.78
N GLU A 167 -12.77 -10.45 -10.69
CA GLU A 167 -13.33 -10.37 -12.05
C GLU A 167 -12.23 -10.24 -13.10
N PHE A 168 -12.59 -10.47 -14.36
CA PHE A 168 -11.70 -10.28 -15.48
C PHE A 168 -11.58 -8.80 -15.84
N GLY A 169 -10.35 -8.30 -16.00
CA GLY A 169 -10.04 -6.94 -16.42
C GLY A 169 -8.88 -6.86 -17.39
N GLY A 170 -8.58 -5.64 -17.87
CA GLY A 170 -7.54 -5.40 -18.86
C GLY A 170 -8.02 -5.56 -20.30
N LYS A 171 -7.12 -5.36 -21.26
CA LYS A 171 -7.44 -5.53 -22.69
C LYS A 171 -7.78 -6.99 -22.96
N GLY A 172 -8.99 -7.24 -23.47
CA GLY A 172 -9.45 -8.60 -23.78
C GLY A 172 -9.68 -9.51 -22.57
N GLY A 173 -9.85 -8.94 -21.35
CA GLY A 173 -10.04 -9.75 -20.14
C GLY A 173 -8.80 -10.55 -19.74
N SER A 174 -7.61 -9.98 -19.90
CA SER A 174 -6.33 -10.68 -19.73
C SER A 174 -5.98 -11.06 -18.30
N THR A 175 -6.59 -10.43 -17.29
CA THR A 175 -6.25 -10.62 -15.88
C THR A 175 -7.50 -10.89 -15.08
N PHE A 176 -7.57 -12.04 -14.40
CA PHE A 176 -8.58 -12.34 -13.40
C PHE A 176 -8.07 -11.90 -12.02
N GLY A 177 -8.78 -10.99 -11.38
CA GLY A 177 -8.34 -10.47 -10.09
C GLY A 177 -8.97 -9.14 -9.71
N TYR A 178 -8.12 -8.24 -9.25
CA TYR A 178 -8.47 -6.96 -8.68
C TYR A 178 -7.71 -5.83 -9.35
N LYS A 179 -8.19 -4.61 -9.17
CA LYS A 179 -7.55 -3.40 -9.64
C LYS A 179 -7.26 -2.48 -8.47
N ALA A 180 -6.01 -2.05 -8.35
CA ALA A 180 -5.61 -1.00 -7.41
C ALA A 180 -5.58 0.33 -8.15
N HIS A 181 -6.49 1.23 -7.77
CA HIS A 181 -6.51 2.61 -8.21
C HIS A 181 -5.77 3.46 -7.18
N VAL A 182 -4.86 4.30 -7.62
CA VAL A 182 -4.05 5.13 -6.72
C VAL A 182 -4.05 6.59 -7.15
N ALA A 183 -4.00 7.47 -6.17
CA ALA A 183 -3.55 8.84 -6.35
C ALA A 183 -2.15 8.98 -5.73
N VAL A 184 -1.20 9.42 -6.53
CA VAL A 184 0.19 9.61 -6.13
C VAL A 184 0.51 11.10 -6.11
N ASP A 185 1.18 11.57 -5.08
CA ASP A 185 1.63 12.96 -4.96
C ASP A 185 2.63 13.31 -6.06
N ALA A 186 2.35 14.37 -6.81
CA ALA A 186 3.09 14.74 -8.01
C ALA A 186 4.55 15.18 -7.76
N GLY A 187 4.89 15.52 -6.54
CA GLY A 187 6.25 15.94 -6.19
C GLY A 187 7.05 14.84 -5.54
N SER A 188 6.49 14.23 -4.50
CA SER A 188 7.19 13.23 -3.69
C SER A 188 7.12 11.81 -4.24
N GLY A 189 6.10 11.49 -5.06
CA GLY A 189 5.81 10.12 -5.50
C GLY A 189 5.18 9.24 -4.41
N LEU A 190 4.73 9.82 -3.30
CA LEU A 190 4.02 9.11 -2.23
C LEU A 190 2.58 8.78 -2.63
N ILE A 191 2.11 7.62 -2.25
CA ILE A 191 0.73 7.20 -2.47
C ILE A 191 -0.16 7.93 -1.46
N ARG A 192 -1.12 8.72 -1.94
CA ARG A 192 -2.05 9.51 -1.13
C ARG A 192 -3.36 8.77 -0.86
N THR A 193 -3.88 8.12 -1.87
CA THR A 193 -5.17 7.41 -1.81
C THR A 193 -5.05 6.09 -2.56
N VAL A 194 -5.70 5.06 -2.02
CA VAL A 194 -5.79 3.73 -2.63
C VAL A 194 -7.24 3.29 -2.58
N ILE A 195 -7.76 2.83 -3.72
CA ILE A 195 -9.07 2.19 -3.81
C ILE A 195 -8.88 0.86 -4.54
N THR A 196 -9.38 -0.21 -3.95
CA THR A 196 -9.35 -1.54 -4.55
C THR A 196 -10.72 -1.92 -5.07
N THR A 197 -10.79 -2.42 -6.29
CA THR A 197 -12.03 -2.88 -6.92
C THR A 197 -11.81 -4.23 -7.61
N PRO A 198 -12.87 -4.95 -7.98
CA PRO A 198 -12.76 -6.00 -8.99
C PRO A 198 -12.11 -5.45 -10.27
N ALA A 199 -11.40 -6.30 -11.01
CA ALA A 199 -10.59 -5.86 -12.15
C ALA A 199 -11.39 -5.26 -13.31
N ASN A 200 -12.69 -5.59 -13.44
CA ASN A 200 -13.61 -5.09 -14.49
C ASN A 200 -14.07 -3.64 -14.26
N VAL A 201 -13.91 -3.09 -13.04
CA VAL A 201 -14.36 -1.72 -12.75
C VAL A 201 -13.52 -0.70 -13.54
N GLY A 202 -14.20 0.21 -14.23
CA GLY A 202 -13.56 1.23 -15.06
C GLY A 202 -12.83 2.29 -14.22
N ASP A 203 -11.68 2.75 -14.68
CA ASP A 203 -10.85 3.73 -13.96
C ASP A 203 -11.59 5.07 -13.76
N THR A 204 -12.44 5.43 -14.70
CA THR A 204 -13.28 6.65 -14.64
C THR A 204 -14.27 6.63 -13.48
N THR A 205 -14.74 5.46 -13.08
CA THR A 205 -15.78 5.30 -12.05
C THR A 205 -15.27 5.73 -10.67
N VAL A 206 -14.02 5.44 -10.37
CA VAL A 206 -13.42 5.72 -9.04
C VAL A 206 -12.54 6.96 -9.01
N ALA A 207 -12.31 7.60 -10.16
CA ALA A 207 -11.35 8.69 -10.29
C ALA A 207 -11.61 9.86 -9.33
N ASP A 208 -12.87 10.18 -9.11
CA ASP A 208 -13.26 11.31 -8.25
C ASP A 208 -13.10 10.99 -6.76
N ALA A 209 -13.29 9.73 -6.38
CA ALA A 209 -13.06 9.25 -5.02
C ALA A 209 -11.55 9.15 -4.65
N LEU A 210 -10.66 9.15 -5.63
CA LEU A 210 -9.21 9.20 -5.40
C LEU A 210 -8.72 10.58 -4.97
N LEU A 211 -9.47 11.63 -5.24
CA LEU A 211 -9.08 13.02 -4.95
C LEU A 211 -9.49 13.39 -3.52
N ARG A 212 -8.59 14.03 -2.80
CA ARG A 212 -8.82 14.50 -1.43
C ARG A 212 -9.38 15.93 -1.33
N GLY A 213 -9.30 16.67 -2.42
CA GLY A 213 -9.77 18.05 -2.49
C GLY A 213 -8.68 19.12 -2.35
N ASP A 214 -7.53 18.78 -1.80
CA ASP A 214 -6.39 19.68 -1.55
C ASP A 214 -5.37 19.75 -2.72
N GLU A 215 -5.64 19.06 -3.83
CA GLU A 215 -4.79 19.07 -5.02
C GLU A 215 -4.94 20.38 -5.82
N THR A 216 -3.82 20.97 -6.20
CA THR A 216 -3.82 22.12 -7.14
C THR A 216 -3.85 21.68 -8.61
N VAL A 217 -3.29 20.50 -8.89
CA VAL A 217 -3.20 19.92 -10.24
C VAL A 217 -3.62 18.45 -10.17
N VAL A 218 -4.45 18.01 -11.12
CA VAL A 218 -4.83 16.61 -11.30
C VAL A 218 -4.30 16.12 -12.63
N MET A 219 -3.39 15.15 -12.60
CA MET A 219 -2.80 14.51 -13.76
C MET A 219 -3.33 13.09 -13.92
N ALA A 220 -3.77 12.73 -15.11
CA ALA A 220 -4.25 11.39 -15.41
C ALA A 220 -4.06 11.04 -16.89
N ASP A 221 -4.13 9.75 -17.20
CA ASP A 221 -4.14 9.30 -18.58
C ASP A 221 -5.48 9.57 -19.27
N ALA A 222 -5.57 9.24 -20.56
CA ALA A 222 -6.76 9.44 -21.35
C ALA A 222 -7.94 8.54 -20.92
N ALA A 223 -7.72 7.49 -20.11
CA ALA A 223 -8.80 6.67 -19.55
C ALA A 223 -9.67 7.46 -18.58
N TYR A 224 -9.09 8.43 -17.91
CA TYR A 224 -9.78 9.31 -16.97
C TYR A 224 -10.43 10.53 -17.61
N ASP A 225 -10.30 10.72 -18.95
CA ASP A 225 -10.79 11.93 -19.62
C ASP A 225 -12.32 11.98 -19.67
N SER A 226 -12.88 13.00 -19.02
CA SER A 226 -14.30 13.33 -19.01
C SER A 226 -14.47 14.85 -19.10
N LYS A 227 -15.35 15.29 -20.02
CA LYS A 227 -15.67 16.71 -20.17
C LYS A 227 -16.23 17.30 -18.87
N ALA A 228 -17.14 16.55 -18.22
CA ALA A 228 -17.75 16.95 -16.95
C ALA A 228 -16.70 17.06 -15.82
N ARG A 229 -15.79 16.07 -15.69
CA ARG A 229 -14.72 16.09 -14.70
C ARG A 229 -13.79 17.28 -14.87
N ARG A 230 -13.38 17.58 -16.10
CA ARG A 230 -12.54 18.75 -16.36
C ARG A 230 -13.21 20.06 -15.97
N ALA A 231 -14.50 20.21 -16.31
CA ALA A 231 -15.27 21.40 -15.96
C ALA A 231 -15.39 21.55 -14.44
N ARG A 232 -15.70 20.46 -13.73
CA ARG A 232 -15.79 20.46 -12.28
C ARG A 232 -14.45 20.82 -11.61
N LEU A 233 -13.35 20.16 -12.00
CA LEU A 233 -12.02 20.46 -11.46
C LEU A 233 -11.61 21.91 -11.70
N ALA A 234 -11.93 22.46 -12.89
CA ALA A 234 -11.66 23.85 -13.20
C ALA A 234 -12.51 24.82 -12.34
N ALA A 235 -13.78 24.48 -12.11
CA ALA A 235 -14.68 25.25 -11.22
C ALA A 235 -14.19 25.25 -9.76
N GLU A 236 -13.55 24.13 -9.33
CA GLU A 236 -12.89 24.01 -8.02
C GLU A 236 -11.51 24.71 -7.95
N GLY A 237 -11.11 25.45 -8.97
CA GLY A 237 -9.81 26.12 -9.04
C GLY A 237 -8.62 25.19 -9.31
N LYS A 238 -8.85 23.91 -9.59
CA LYS A 238 -7.83 22.92 -9.89
C LYS A 238 -7.47 22.91 -11.37
N LYS A 239 -6.21 22.57 -11.68
CA LYS A 239 -5.71 22.47 -13.05
C LYS A 239 -5.83 21.04 -13.57
N PRO A 240 -6.85 20.68 -14.41
CA PRO A 240 -6.97 19.33 -14.96
C PRO A 240 -5.93 19.11 -16.06
N ARG A 241 -4.92 18.31 -15.79
CA ARG A 241 -3.88 17.87 -16.70
C ARG A 241 -4.12 16.42 -17.14
N ILE A 242 -5.30 16.17 -17.72
CA ILE A 242 -5.74 14.86 -18.20
C ILE A 242 -5.42 14.73 -19.67
N MET A 243 -4.77 13.65 -20.07
CA MET A 243 -4.44 13.37 -21.47
C MET A 243 -5.71 13.32 -22.32
N ARG A 244 -5.61 13.76 -23.58
CA ARG A 244 -6.72 13.78 -24.52
C ARG A 244 -6.77 12.50 -25.33
N ARG A 245 -7.98 12.02 -25.61
CA ARG A 245 -8.22 10.91 -26.54
C ARG A 245 -8.56 11.42 -27.93
N PRO A 246 -8.15 10.72 -29.01
CA PRO A 246 -8.82 10.79 -30.27
C PRO A 246 -10.31 10.48 -30.11
N ASN A 247 -11.16 11.02 -30.94
CA ASN A 247 -12.58 10.70 -30.98
C ASN A 247 -12.98 10.25 -32.36
N ARG A 248 -14.25 9.81 -32.55
CA ARG A 248 -14.76 9.32 -33.82
C ARG A 248 -14.61 10.35 -34.96
N HIS A 249 -14.77 11.65 -34.64
CA HIS A 249 -14.70 12.73 -35.63
C HIS A 249 -13.27 13.22 -35.86
N HIS A 250 -12.37 12.99 -34.90
CA HIS A 250 -10.95 13.37 -34.96
C HIS A 250 -10.09 12.17 -34.56
N PRO A 251 -9.87 11.21 -35.48
CA PRO A 251 -9.12 9.96 -35.18
C PRO A 251 -7.64 10.20 -34.91
N LYS A 252 -7.11 11.35 -35.30
CA LYS A 252 -5.75 11.81 -34.98
C LYS A 252 -5.80 13.08 -34.14
N LEU A 253 -5.04 13.13 -33.08
CA LEU A 253 -4.90 14.35 -32.29
C LEU A 253 -4.11 15.41 -33.07
N PRO A 254 -4.50 16.68 -33.00
CA PRO A 254 -3.70 17.79 -33.52
C PRO A 254 -2.31 17.83 -32.85
N PRO A 255 -1.26 18.33 -33.55
CA PRO A 255 0.12 18.38 -33.02
C PRO A 255 0.23 19.06 -31.65
N ARG A 256 -0.55 20.09 -31.39
CA ARG A 256 -0.62 20.78 -30.07
C ARG A 256 -1.08 19.85 -28.98
N LEU A 257 -2.10 19.01 -29.20
CA LEU A 257 -2.60 18.08 -28.21
C LEU A 257 -1.68 16.87 -28.05
N GLN A 258 -0.98 16.46 -29.10
CA GLN A 258 0.07 15.44 -29.02
C GLN A 258 1.22 15.89 -28.07
N ARG A 259 1.71 17.13 -28.26
CA ARG A 259 2.72 17.75 -27.38
C ARG A 259 2.21 17.86 -25.94
N TYR A 260 0.97 18.29 -25.76
CA TYR A 260 0.33 18.35 -24.44
C TYR A 260 0.31 16.97 -23.75
N ASN A 261 -0.12 15.91 -24.45
CA ASN A 261 -0.11 14.54 -23.93
C ASN A 261 1.31 14.08 -23.60
N GLY A 262 2.30 14.39 -24.44
CA GLY A 262 3.70 14.05 -24.18
C GLY A 262 4.27 14.71 -22.90
N LEU A 263 3.88 15.95 -22.61
CA LEU A 263 4.28 16.64 -21.38
C LEU A 263 3.64 16.00 -20.14
N ILE A 264 2.38 15.59 -20.22
CA ILE A 264 1.70 14.88 -19.12
C ILE A 264 2.33 13.51 -18.90
N ALA A 265 2.55 12.73 -19.97
CA ALA A 265 3.16 11.41 -19.89
C ALA A 265 4.52 11.45 -19.16
N ARG A 266 5.40 12.38 -19.51
CA ARG A 266 6.70 12.55 -18.84
C ARG A 266 6.57 12.78 -17.33
N ARG A 267 5.60 13.62 -16.91
CA ARG A 267 5.36 13.89 -15.50
C ARG A 267 4.77 12.69 -14.76
N ARG A 268 3.96 11.88 -15.48
CA ARG A 268 3.35 10.66 -14.92
C ARG A 268 4.32 9.47 -14.79
N ALA A 269 5.52 9.54 -15.36
CA ALA A 269 6.53 8.49 -15.20
C ALA A 269 6.84 8.14 -13.72
N ALA A 270 6.61 9.07 -12.79
CA ALA A 270 6.74 8.80 -11.36
C ALA A 270 5.72 7.77 -10.84
N VAL A 271 4.48 7.75 -11.39
CA VAL A 271 3.49 6.72 -11.04
C VAL A 271 3.90 5.35 -11.56
N GLU A 272 4.45 5.29 -12.76
CA GLU A 272 4.98 4.04 -13.33
C GLU A 272 6.10 3.46 -12.45
N THR A 273 6.98 4.31 -11.93
CA THR A 273 8.02 3.93 -10.95
C THR A 273 7.40 3.41 -9.65
N THR A 274 6.30 4.00 -9.20
CA THR A 274 5.55 3.53 -8.02
C THR A 274 5.03 2.12 -8.25
N PHE A 275 4.35 1.86 -9.36
CA PHE A 275 3.86 0.52 -9.69
C PHE A 275 4.98 -0.49 -9.95
N ALA A 276 6.04 -0.09 -10.62
CA ALA A 276 7.21 -0.94 -10.81
C ALA A 276 7.83 -1.38 -9.46
N THR A 277 7.89 -0.46 -8.49
CA THR A 277 8.37 -0.80 -7.14
C THR A 277 7.43 -1.75 -6.43
N LEU A 278 6.11 -1.48 -6.45
CA LEU A 278 5.11 -2.36 -5.84
C LEU A 278 5.14 -3.77 -6.45
N LYS A 279 5.22 -3.88 -7.78
CA LYS A 279 5.20 -5.17 -8.48
C LYS A 279 6.54 -5.91 -8.38
N ASN A 280 7.64 -5.26 -8.72
CA ASN A 280 8.92 -5.95 -8.88
C ASN A 280 9.66 -6.15 -7.55
N ARG A 281 9.66 -5.12 -6.68
CA ARG A 281 10.38 -5.22 -5.40
C ARG A 281 9.53 -5.77 -4.26
N MET A 282 8.24 -5.40 -4.23
CA MET A 282 7.32 -5.82 -3.17
C MET A 282 6.43 -6.98 -3.59
N LYS A 283 6.64 -7.53 -4.81
CA LYS A 283 5.95 -8.69 -5.37
C LYS A 283 4.41 -8.58 -5.35
N LEU A 284 3.88 -7.36 -5.47
CA LEU A 284 2.44 -7.12 -5.52
C LEU A 284 1.89 -7.36 -6.95
N THR A 285 2.18 -8.52 -7.51
CA THR A 285 1.64 -8.98 -8.81
C THR A 285 0.40 -9.84 -8.63
N ARG A 286 0.27 -10.47 -7.46
CA ARG A 286 -0.81 -11.39 -7.11
C ARG A 286 -1.31 -11.15 -5.68
N ILE A 287 -2.62 -11.21 -5.51
CA ILE A 287 -3.25 -11.25 -4.18
C ILE A 287 -3.02 -12.63 -3.58
N ARG A 288 -2.71 -12.70 -2.29
CA ARG A 288 -2.47 -13.95 -1.56
C ARG A 288 -3.72 -14.47 -0.85
N TYR A 289 -4.79 -13.70 -0.83
CA TYR A 289 -5.99 -13.96 -0.05
C TYR A 289 -7.24 -13.94 -0.94
N ILE A 290 -8.31 -14.56 -0.49
CA ILE A 290 -9.60 -14.60 -1.19
C ILE A 290 -10.50 -13.50 -0.65
N GLY A 291 -11.14 -12.75 -1.55
CA GLY A 291 -12.13 -11.72 -1.27
C GLY A 291 -11.59 -10.29 -1.30
N LEU A 292 -12.44 -9.35 -1.71
CA LEU A 292 -12.10 -7.95 -1.94
C LEU A 292 -11.54 -7.25 -0.68
N ALA A 293 -12.12 -7.51 0.49
CA ALA A 293 -11.65 -6.90 1.73
C ALA A 293 -10.20 -7.29 2.08
N LYS A 294 -9.82 -8.55 1.84
CA LYS A 294 -8.45 -9.02 2.08
C LYS A 294 -7.49 -8.57 0.98
N ALA A 295 -7.96 -8.50 -0.26
CA ALA A 295 -7.21 -7.91 -1.37
C ALA A 295 -6.89 -6.43 -1.09
N SER A 296 -7.91 -5.67 -0.66
CA SER A 296 -7.76 -4.27 -0.24
C SER A 296 -6.75 -4.10 0.90
N ALA A 297 -6.83 -4.98 1.90
CA ALA A 297 -5.90 -4.98 3.02
C ALA A 297 -4.44 -5.21 2.57
N GLN A 298 -4.20 -6.18 1.68
CA GLN A 298 -2.86 -6.44 1.14
C GLN A 298 -2.32 -5.24 0.35
N ILE A 299 -3.15 -4.63 -0.50
CA ILE A 299 -2.78 -3.48 -1.31
C ILE A 299 -2.49 -2.26 -0.42
N LEU A 300 -3.32 -2.02 0.60
CA LEU A 300 -3.16 -0.88 1.52
C LEU A 300 -1.92 -1.03 2.40
N LEU A 301 -1.64 -2.25 2.91
CA LEU A 301 -0.39 -2.54 3.62
C LEU A 301 0.84 -2.34 2.72
N ALA A 302 0.75 -2.75 1.46
CA ALA A 302 1.82 -2.51 0.48
C ALA A 302 2.01 -1.01 0.20
N ALA A 303 0.94 -0.23 0.10
CA ALA A 303 1.02 1.22 -0.06
C ALA A 303 1.67 1.90 1.15
N MET A 304 1.33 1.48 2.39
CA MET A 304 1.99 1.96 3.60
C MET A 304 3.49 1.64 3.59
N ALA A 305 3.85 0.40 3.31
CA ALA A 305 5.23 -0.05 3.24
C ALA A 305 6.02 0.69 2.14
N PHE A 306 5.40 0.92 0.98
CA PHE A 306 5.95 1.74 -0.09
C PHE A 306 6.21 3.18 0.37
N ASN A 307 5.24 3.81 1.01
CA ASN A 307 5.36 5.18 1.50
C ASN A 307 6.46 5.32 2.54
N MET A 308 6.59 4.38 3.48
CA MET A 308 7.69 4.35 4.45
C MET A 308 9.05 4.25 3.75
N ARG A 309 9.17 3.34 2.77
CA ARG A 309 10.41 3.19 1.98
C ARG A 309 10.72 4.47 1.19
N ARG A 310 9.71 5.09 0.58
CA ARG A 310 9.86 6.33 -0.17
C ARG A 310 10.25 7.48 0.75
N TRP A 311 9.67 7.57 1.95
CA TRP A 311 10.05 8.53 2.98
C TRP A 311 11.54 8.43 3.31
N ALA A 312 12.02 7.23 3.63
CA ALA A 312 13.43 7.02 3.89
C ALA A 312 14.34 7.45 2.73
N ALA A 313 13.92 7.24 1.49
CA ALA A 313 14.68 7.67 0.31
C ALA A 313 14.64 9.19 0.08
N LEU A 314 13.62 9.89 0.54
CA LEU A 314 13.49 11.35 0.40
C LEU A 314 14.27 12.13 1.48
N THR A 315 14.56 11.51 2.62
CA THR A 315 15.20 12.15 3.79
C THR A 315 16.64 11.71 4.00
N GLY A 316 17.23 10.94 3.12
CA GLY A 316 18.55 10.44 3.22
C GLY A 316 19.34 10.42 2.09
#